data_83bf3da61f0a80f2e28fa945e491e569
#
_entry.id   83bf3da61f0a80f2e28fa945e491e569
#
_cell.length_a   1.000
_cell.length_b   1.000
_cell.length_c   1.000
_cell.angle_alpha   90.00
_cell.angle_beta   90.00
_cell.angle_gamma   90.00
#
_symmetry.space_group_name_H-M   'P 1'
#
loop_
_entity.id
_entity.type
_entity.pdbx_description
1 polymer ?
#
loop_
_entity_poly.entity_id
_entity_poly.type
_entity_poly.pdbx_seq_one_letter_code
_entity_poly.pdbx_strand_id
1 'polypeptide(L)'
;MVMVPVTIDDLRSLGNDGRLDGALRGVAADDDLADEFGVEPGEEAEAAALQLADVLGLTLGKAVAAGGVVRRQVLVADVPSAHTKQMSGSVAAVESPIGVAQVVSFFTGECDAAVADEARGLDVDEAWELPAVRAMLAEQPLQWHDISELSVVAG
;
A
#
# COMPACT_ATOMS: atom_id res chain seq x y z
N MET A 1 -6.88 11.05 -1.55
CA MET A 1 -5.65 10.25 -1.75
C MET A 1 -5.92 8.80 -1.43
N VAL A 2 -5.39 7.93 -2.24
CA VAL A 2 -5.52 6.47 -2.07
C VAL A 2 -4.13 5.87 -1.92
N MET A 3 -3.98 4.97 -0.95
CA MET A 3 -2.76 4.20 -0.70
C MET A 3 -2.93 2.84 -1.34
N VAL A 4 -2.10 2.50 -2.33
CA VAL A 4 -2.24 1.29 -3.14
C VAL A 4 -1.02 0.39 -2.95
N PRO A 5 -1.16 -0.78 -2.33
CA PRO A 5 -0.04 -1.73 -2.25
C PRO A 5 0.25 -2.30 -3.64
N VAL A 6 1.52 -2.38 -3.97
CA VAL A 6 1.99 -2.82 -5.28
C VAL A 6 3.21 -3.73 -5.14
N THR A 7 3.55 -4.43 -6.22
CA THR A 7 4.79 -5.20 -6.30
C THR A 7 5.92 -4.31 -6.82
N ILE A 8 7.15 -4.80 -6.69
CA ILE A 8 8.31 -4.11 -7.28
C ILE A 8 8.20 -4.07 -8.81
N ASP A 9 7.62 -5.09 -9.43
CA ASP A 9 7.37 -5.12 -10.86
C ASP A 9 6.33 -4.08 -11.29
N ASP A 10 5.33 -3.83 -10.45
CA ASP A 10 4.36 -2.76 -10.68
C ASP A 10 5.04 -1.39 -10.69
N LEU A 11 6.00 -1.16 -9.79
CA LEU A 11 6.79 0.09 -9.79
C LEU A 11 7.61 0.23 -11.07
N ARG A 12 8.20 -0.86 -11.54
CA ARG A 12 8.95 -0.86 -12.80
C ARG A 12 8.04 -0.53 -13.98
N SER A 13 6.85 -1.13 -14.04
CA SER A 13 5.86 -0.85 -15.08
C SER A 13 5.44 0.61 -15.06
N LEU A 14 5.22 1.17 -13.88
CA LEU A 14 4.87 2.57 -13.73
C LEU A 14 5.99 3.48 -14.27
N GLY A 15 7.24 3.15 -13.97
CA GLY A 15 8.41 3.90 -14.45
C GLY A 15 8.62 3.77 -15.95
N ASN A 16 8.39 2.59 -16.53
CA ASN A 16 8.65 2.31 -17.94
C ASN A 16 7.48 2.70 -18.84
N ASP A 17 6.25 2.41 -18.42
CA ASP A 17 5.05 2.58 -19.24
C ASP A 17 4.28 3.84 -18.90
N GLY A 18 4.60 4.50 -17.79
CA GLY A 18 3.90 5.70 -17.32
C GLY A 18 2.54 5.44 -16.73
N ARG A 19 2.18 4.19 -16.53
CA ARG A 19 0.89 3.79 -15.96
C ARG A 19 0.96 2.42 -15.32
N LEU A 20 0.00 2.17 -14.43
CA LEU A 20 -0.20 0.88 -13.78
C LEU A 20 -1.60 0.38 -14.12
N ASP A 21 -1.68 -0.76 -14.81
CA ASP A 21 -2.92 -1.43 -15.18
C ASP A 21 -3.22 -2.59 -14.23
N GLY A 22 -4.43 -3.12 -14.32
CA GLY A 22 -4.86 -4.32 -13.61
C GLY A 22 -5.89 -4.05 -12.54
N ALA A 23 -6.26 -5.11 -11.82
CA ALA A 23 -7.19 -5.02 -10.70
C ALA A 23 -6.44 -4.50 -9.47
N LEU A 24 -6.68 -3.25 -9.12
CA LEU A 24 -6.00 -2.57 -8.02
C LEU A 24 -6.92 -2.47 -6.82
N ARG A 25 -6.33 -2.60 -5.64
CA ARG A 25 -7.01 -2.37 -4.37
C ARG A 25 -6.19 -1.41 -3.53
N GLY A 26 -6.88 -0.58 -2.76
CA GLY A 26 -6.22 0.40 -1.93
C GLY A 26 -7.03 0.82 -0.73
N VAL A 27 -6.50 1.76 0.02
CA VAL A 27 -7.13 2.35 1.19
C VAL A 27 -7.20 3.85 0.98
N ALA A 28 -8.41 4.39 1.00
CA ALA A 28 -8.61 5.83 0.89
C ALA A 28 -8.39 6.49 2.26
N ALA A 29 -7.60 7.56 2.29
CA ALA A 29 -7.41 8.39 3.49
C ALA A 29 -8.53 9.43 3.56
N ASP A 30 -9.73 8.98 3.89
CA ASP A 30 -10.94 9.81 3.93
C ASP A 30 -11.47 9.96 5.36
N ASP A 31 -12.59 10.69 5.50
CA ASP A 31 -13.20 10.93 6.81
C ASP A 31 -13.72 9.64 7.45
N ASP A 32 -14.20 8.69 6.66
CA ASP A 32 -14.66 7.39 7.18
C ASP A 32 -13.52 6.61 7.81
N LEU A 33 -12.34 6.64 7.19
CA LEU A 33 -11.14 6.00 7.75
C LEU A 33 -10.72 6.69 9.05
N ALA A 34 -10.73 8.04 9.06
CA ALA A 34 -10.39 8.81 10.25
C ALA A 34 -11.32 8.45 11.42
N ASP A 35 -12.61 8.35 11.17
CA ASP A 35 -13.60 7.96 12.18
C ASP A 35 -13.36 6.53 12.68
N GLU A 36 -13.08 5.60 11.78
CA GLU A 36 -12.82 4.19 12.12
C GLU A 36 -11.60 4.04 13.03
N PHE A 37 -10.53 4.79 12.76
CA PHE A 37 -9.30 4.74 13.55
C PHE A 37 -9.29 5.71 14.73
N GLY A 38 -10.30 6.55 14.87
CA GLY A 38 -10.36 7.53 15.96
C GLY A 38 -9.28 8.59 15.86
N VAL A 39 -8.90 8.97 14.65
CA VAL A 39 -7.84 9.97 14.38
C VAL A 39 -8.43 11.18 13.68
N GLU A 40 -7.65 12.28 13.68
CA GLU A 40 -8.03 13.49 12.96
C GLU A 40 -7.89 13.29 11.44
N PRO A 41 -8.77 13.91 10.63
CA PRO A 41 -8.59 13.95 9.18
C PRO A 41 -7.26 14.64 8.80
N GLY A 42 -6.69 14.26 7.67
CA GLY A 42 -5.43 14.80 7.18
C GLY A 42 -4.26 13.87 7.45
N GLU A 43 -3.18 14.36 8.03
CA GLU A 43 -1.94 13.60 8.19
C GLU A 43 -2.11 12.32 9.00
N GLU A 44 -2.89 12.36 10.07
CA GLU A 44 -3.13 11.17 10.90
C GLU A 44 -3.91 10.10 10.13
N ALA A 45 -4.92 10.51 9.36
CA ALA A 45 -5.69 9.60 8.53
C ALA A 45 -4.84 9.02 7.40
N GLU A 46 -3.97 9.82 6.81
CA GLU A 46 -3.02 9.35 5.80
C GLU A 46 -2.04 8.33 6.37
N ALA A 47 -1.53 8.56 7.56
CA ALA A 47 -0.64 7.62 8.24
C ALA A 47 -1.35 6.29 8.54
N ALA A 48 -2.59 6.34 9.00
CA ALA A 48 -3.40 5.14 9.24
C ALA A 48 -3.69 4.39 7.94
N ALA A 49 -4.04 5.11 6.88
CA ALA A 49 -4.28 4.52 5.57
C ALA A 49 -3.03 3.83 5.01
N LEU A 50 -1.87 4.45 5.19
CA LEU A 50 -0.60 3.87 4.76
C LEU A 50 -0.31 2.54 5.47
N GLN A 51 -0.47 2.50 6.78
CA GLN A 51 -0.26 1.28 7.55
C GLN A 51 -1.24 0.18 7.13
N LEU A 52 -2.51 0.52 6.94
CA LEU A 52 -3.51 -0.45 6.51
C LEU A 52 -3.24 -0.96 5.10
N ALA A 53 -2.81 -0.09 4.18
CA ALA A 53 -2.41 -0.48 2.83
C ALA A 53 -1.19 -1.39 2.84
N ASP A 54 -0.23 -1.15 3.74
CA ASP A 54 0.94 -2.01 3.92
C ASP A 54 0.51 -3.43 4.32
N VAL A 55 -0.37 -3.56 5.30
CA VAL A 55 -0.91 -4.85 5.73
C VAL A 55 -1.73 -5.49 4.60
N LEU A 56 -2.54 -4.72 3.89
CA LEU A 56 -3.29 -5.19 2.74
C LEU A 56 -2.35 -5.80 1.68
N GLY A 57 -1.20 -5.17 1.45
CA GLY A 57 -0.19 -5.67 0.54
C GLY A 57 0.34 -7.05 0.94
N LEU A 58 0.52 -7.30 2.23
CA LEU A 58 0.90 -8.62 2.73
C LEU A 58 -0.19 -9.65 2.44
N THR A 59 -1.45 -9.32 2.72
CA THR A 59 -2.58 -10.25 2.51
C THR A 59 -2.79 -10.59 1.05
N LEU A 60 -2.55 -9.64 0.16
CA LEU A 60 -2.71 -9.81 -1.30
C LEU A 60 -1.48 -10.44 -1.96
N GLY A 61 -0.42 -10.73 -1.22
CA GLY A 61 0.80 -11.29 -1.78
C GLY A 61 1.60 -10.32 -2.64
N LYS A 62 1.46 -9.02 -2.40
CA LYS A 62 2.22 -7.98 -3.12
C LYS A 62 3.65 -7.85 -2.62
N ALA A 63 3.92 -8.28 -1.40
CA ALA A 63 5.26 -8.31 -0.84
C ALA A 63 5.94 -9.60 -1.29
N VAL A 64 6.98 -9.48 -2.11
CA VAL A 64 7.66 -10.60 -2.75
C VAL A 64 9.09 -10.73 -2.23
N ALA A 65 9.51 -11.96 -1.99
CA ALA A 65 10.88 -12.24 -1.55
C ALA A 65 11.88 -11.95 -2.67
N ALA A 66 12.94 -11.22 -2.32
CA ALA A 66 14.07 -10.98 -3.20
C ALA A 66 15.35 -11.12 -2.36
N GLY A 67 16.12 -12.17 -2.62
CA GLY A 67 17.36 -12.42 -1.88
C GLY A 67 17.17 -12.73 -0.40
N GLY A 68 16.08 -13.41 -0.03
CA GLY A 68 15.78 -13.79 1.36
C GLY A 68 15.06 -12.74 2.19
N VAL A 69 14.86 -11.55 1.64
CA VAL A 69 14.13 -10.46 2.28
C VAL A 69 12.88 -10.17 1.47
N VAL A 70 11.77 -9.88 2.14
CA VAL A 70 10.51 -9.52 1.50
C VAL A 70 10.43 -8.00 1.41
N ARG A 71 10.18 -7.49 0.21
CA ARG A 71 10.02 -6.05 -0.03
C ARG A 71 8.55 -5.67 -0.09
N ARG A 72 8.22 -4.61 0.64
CA ARG A 72 6.88 -4.01 0.70
C ARG A 72 6.91 -2.69 -0.03
N GLN A 73 5.88 -2.40 -0.83
CA GLN A 73 5.75 -1.14 -1.56
C GLN A 73 4.31 -0.65 -1.50
N VAL A 74 4.13 0.65 -1.32
CA VAL A 74 2.81 1.30 -1.35
C VAL A 74 2.91 2.58 -2.17
N LEU A 75 2.03 2.74 -3.15
CA LEU A 75 1.88 3.98 -3.90
C LEU A 75 0.89 4.90 -3.19
N VAL A 76 1.18 6.19 -3.23
CA VAL A 76 0.22 7.23 -2.84
C VAL A 76 -0.25 7.92 -4.12
N ALA A 77 -1.51 7.77 -4.44
CA ALA A 77 -2.06 8.29 -5.69
C ALA A 77 -3.24 9.21 -5.43
N ASP A 78 -3.34 10.26 -6.22
CA ASP A 78 -4.48 11.15 -6.24
C ASP A 78 -5.50 10.60 -7.24
N VAL A 79 -6.46 9.84 -6.72
CA VAL A 79 -7.50 9.20 -7.53
C VAL A 79 -8.85 9.81 -7.15
N PRO A 80 -9.63 10.30 -8.13
CA PRO A 80 -10.97 10.81 -7.84
C PRO A 80 -11.84 9.75 -7.17
N SER A 81 -12.67 10.15 -6.21
CA SER A 81 -13.55 9.23 -5.48
C SER A 81 -14.51 8.48 -6.41
N ALA A 82 -14.88 9.08 -7.54
CA ALA A 82 -15.71 8.41 -8.55
C ALA A 82 -15.02 7.19 -9.20
N HIS A 83 -13.70 7.09 -9.10
CA HIS A 83 -12.90 6.01 -9.65
C HIS A 83 -12.51 4.98 -8.58
N THR A 84 -13.10 5.07 -7.41
CA THR A 84 -12.92 4.07 -6.34
C THR A 84 -14.27 3.50 -5.95
N LYS A 85 -14.26 2.20 -5.63
CA LYS A 85 -15.47 1.51 -5.18
C LYS A 85 -15.17 0.77 -3.91
N GLN A 86 -15.86 1.11 -2.83
CA GLN A 86 -15.69 0.44 -1.55
C GLN A 86 -16.03 -1.05 -1.68
N MET A 87 -15.16 -1.89 -1.16
CA MET A 87 -15.33 -3.35 -1.18
C MET A 87 -15.70 -3.90 0.19
N SER A 88 -14.80 -3.75 1.15
CA SER A 88 -14.97 -4.31 2.50
C SER A 88 -14.20 -3.44 3.48
N GLY A 89 -14.90 -2.93 4.51
CA GLY A 89 -14.28 -2.02 5.48
C GLY A 89 -13.69 -0.80 4.79
N SER A 90 -12.41 -0.55 5.02
CA SER A 90 -11.68 0.58 4.41
C SER A 90 -10.98 0.22 3.09
N VAL A 91 -11.14 -1.02 2.62
CA VAL A 91 -10.54 -1.44 1.35
C VAL A 91 -11.44 -1.07 0.19
N ALA A 92 -10.86 -0.46 -0.83
CA ALA A 92 -11.56 -0.06 -2.05
C ALA A 92 -10.92 -0.67 -3.29
N ALA A 93 -11.74 -1.00 -4.28
CA ALA A 93 -11.25 -1.27 -5.63
C ALA A 93 -10.92 0.07 -6.28
N VAL A 94 -9.78 0.14 -6.92
CA VAL A 94 -9.30 1.35 -7.60
C VAL A 94 -9.33 1.10 -9.10
N GLU A 95 -10.00 1.99 -9.83
CA GLU A 95 -10.12 1.89 -11.27
C GLU A 95 -8.77 2.14 -11.93
N SER A 96 -8.36 1.22 -12.81
CA SER A 96 -7.14 1.35 -13.58
C SER A 96 -7.41 1.98 -14.96
N PRO A 97 -6.39 2.51 -15.64
CA PRO A 97 -5.01 2.62 -15.15
C PRO A 97 -4.81 3.79 -14.18
N ILE A 98 -3.79 3.65 -13.31
CA ILE A 98 -3.25 4.80 -12.58
C ILE A 98 -2.08 5.32 -13.38
N GLY A 99 -2.14 6.57 -13.83
CA GLY A 99 -1.04 7.22 -14.54
C GLY A 99 0.03 7.73 -13.57
N VAL A 100 1.27 7.78 -14.02
CA VAL A 100 2.38 8.31 -13.23
C VAL A 100 2.12 9.75 -12.75
N ALA A 101 1.40 10.53 -13.54
CA ALA A 101 1.01 11.90 -13.17
C ALA A 101 0.08 11.97 -11.95
N GLN A 102 -0.63 10.89 -11.65
CA GLN A 102 -1.50 10.79 -10.48
C GLN A 102 -0.74 10.37 -9.21
N VAL A 103 0.48 9.84 -9.37
CA VAL A 103 1.27 9.36 -8.23
C VAL A 103 1.95 10.54 -7.55
N VAL A 104 1.69 10.70 -6.27
CA VAL A 104 2.25 11.77 -5.44
C VAL A 104 3.61 11.36 -4.88
N SER A 105 3.68 10.15 -4.37
CA SER A 105 4.86 9.58 -3.74
C SER A 105 4.70 8.06 -3.64
N PHE A 106 5.74 7.39 -3.16
CA PHE A 106 5.63 5.97 -2.85
C PHE A 106 6.47 5.64 -1.62
N PHE A 107 6.17 4.51 -1.01
CA PHE A 107 6.84 4.04 0.19
C PHE A 107 7.40 2.65 -0.03
N THR A 108 8.55 2.37 0.58
CA THR A 108 9.17 1.05 0.53
C THR A 108 9.61 0.61 1.92
N GLY A 109 9.68 -0.69 2.10
CA GLY A 109 10.18 -1.29 3.33
C GLY A 109 10.48 -2.76 3.12
N GLU A 110 11.02 -3.38 4.15
CA GLU A 110 11.35 -4.80 4.14
C GLU A 110 10.73 -5.48 5.36
N CYS A 111 10.55 -6.78 5.29
CA CYS A 111 10.16 -7.59 6.44
C CYS A 111 10.65 -9.03 6.27
N ASP A 112 10.53 -9.81 7.33
CA ASP A 112 10.85 -11.23 7.28
C ASP A 112 9.82 -11.99 6.45
N ALA A 113 10.28 -12.99 5.71
CA ALA A 113 9.40 -13.83 4.90
C ALA A 113 8.31 -14.51 5.74
N ALA A 114 8.61 -14.85 6.98
CA ALA A 114 7.64 -15.48 7.89
C ALA A 114 6.43 -14.59 8.16
N VAL A 115 6.63 -13.27 8.28
CA VAL A 115 5.54 -12.31 8.49
C VAL A 115 4.64 -12.26 7.26
N ALA A 116 5.23 -12.17 6.08
CA ALA A 116 4.49 -12.15 4.82
C ALA A 116 3.71 -13.46 4.60
N ASP A 117 4.33 -14.60 4.89
CA ASP A 117 3.69 -15.90 4.74
C ASP A 117 2.51 -16.08 5.70
N GLU A 118 2.65 -15.64 6.94
CA GLU A 118 1.59 -15.71 7.95
C GLU A 118 0.38 -14.85 7.57
N ALA A 119 0.62 -13.67 7.02
CA ALA A 119 -0.44 -12.73 6.65
C ALA A 119 -1.12 -13.03 5.31
N ARG A 120 -0.43 -13.73 4.42
CA ARG A 120 -0.93 -13.97 3.06
C ARG A 120 -2.26 -14.73 3.07
N GLY A 121 -3.23 -14.21 2.33
CA GLY A 121 -4.55 -14.82 2.18
C GLY A 121 -5.51 -14.56 3.34
N LEU A 122 -5.05 -13.92 4.41
CA LEU A 122 -5.94 -13.51 5.49
C LEU A 122 -6.75 -12.27 5.09
N ASP A 123 -7.86 -12.06 5.75
CA ASP A 123 -8.55 -10.78 5.70
C ASP A 123 -7.66 -9.71 6.34
N VAL A 124 -7.70 -8.47 5.84
CA VAL A 124 -6.84 -7.41 6.34
C VAL A 124 -7.01 -7.16 7.85
N ASP A 125 -8.23 -7.27 8.35
CA ASP A 125 -8.51 -7.10 9.77
C ASP A 125 -7.86 -8.20 10.62
N GLU A 126 -7.88 -9.44 10.14
CA GLU A 126 -7.22 -10.56 10.81
C GLU A 126 -5.69 -10.38 10.80
N ALA A 127 -5.13 -10.00 9.66
CA ALA A 127 -3.69 -9.78 9.54
C ALA A 127 -3.23 -8.61 10.43
N TRP A 128 -4.04 -7.56 10.53
CA TRP A 128 -3.76 -6.41 11.40
C TRP A 128 -3.56 -6.81 12.85
N GLU A 129 -4.27 -7.84 13.32
CA GLU A 129 -4.21 -8.30 14.71
C GLU A 129 -3.04 -9.26 14.98
N LEU A 130 -2.34 -9.74 13.96
CA LEU A 130 -1.19 -10.63 14.14
C LEU A 130 -0.06 -9.90 14.89
N PRO A 131 0.48 -10.49 15.99
CA PRO A 131 1.58 -9.86 16.72
C PRO A 131 2.80 -9.56 15.85
N ALA A 132 3.13 -10.45 14.92
CA ALA A 132 4.26 -10.26 14.00
C ALA A 132 4.06 -9.07 13.06
N VAL A 133 2.82 -8.86 12.60
CA VAL A 133 2.48 -7.72 11.74
C VAL A 133 2.56 -6.41 12.53
N ARG A 134 2.04 -6.39 13.75
CA ARG A 134 2.13 -5.22 14.62
C ARG A 134 3.58 -4.86 14.96
N ALA A 135 4.41 -5.86 15.22
CA ALA A 135 5.83 -5.65 15.46
C ALA A 135 6.52 -5.07 14.20
N MET A 136 6.19 -5.58 13.03
CA MET A 136 6.71 -5.07 11.76
C MET A 136 6.35 -3.60 11.57
N LEU A 137 5.10 -3.21 11.81
CA LEU A 137 4.66 -1.83 11.65
C LEU A 137 5.39 -0.88 12.61
N ALA A 138 5.69 -1.35 13.82
CA ALA A 138 6.40 -0.56 14.83
C ALA A 138 7.89 -0.48 14.58
N GLU A 139 8.52 -1.57 14.19
CA GLU A 139 9.98 -1.73 14.11
C GLU A 139 10.55 -1.49 12.71
N GLN A 140 9.75 -1.72 11.68
CA GLN A 140 10.15 -1.63 10.28
C GLN A 140 9.21 -0.73 9.49
N PRO A 141 9.04 0.55 9.87
CA PRO A 141 8.12 1.45 9.17
C PRO A 141 8.57 1.67 7.73
N LEU A 142 7.60 1.92 6.86
CA LEU A 142 7.87 2.24 5.47
C LEU A 142 8.59 3.58 5.35
N GLN A 143 9.48 3.67 4.35
CA GLN A 143 10.24 4.89 4.05
C GLN A 143 9.65 5.59 2.84
N TRP A 144 9.50 6.91 2.97
CA TRP A 144 8.97 7.77 1.91
C TRP A 144 9.99 7.99 0.79
N HIS A 145 9.49 7.98 -0.44
CA HIS A 145 10.27 8.34 -1.64
C HIS A 145 9.49 9.32 -2.50
N ASP A 146 10.19 10.31 -3.04
CA ASP A 146 9.63 11.17 -4.07
C ASP A 146 9.47 10.38 -5.36
N ILE A 147 8.49 10.75 -6.19
CA ILE A 147 8.23 10.05 -7.46
C ILE A 147 9.44 10.07 -8.39
N SER A 148 10.29 11.11 -8.30
CA SER A 148 11.52 11.19 -9.08
C SER A 148 12.52 10.07 -8.78
N GLU A 149 12.39 9.40 -7.64
CA GLU A 149 13.27 8.29 -7.24
C GLU A 149 12.83 6.94 -7.81
N LEU A 150 11.73 6.91 -8.55
CA LEU A 150 11.13 5.68 -9.05
C LEU A 150 12.10 4.84 -9.90
N SER A 151 12.85 5.46 -10.79
CA SER A 151 13.81 4.77 -11.64
C SER A 151 14.99 4.18 -10.87
N VAL A 152 15.36 4.80 -9.75
CA VAL A 152 16.48 4.35 -8.90
C VAL A 152 16.03 3.19 -8.02
N VAL A 153 14.85 3.31 -7.39
CA VAL A 153 14.35 2.32 -6.43
C VAL A 153 13.84 1.07 -7.13
N ALA A 154 13.14 1.23 -8.25
CA ALA A 154 12.56 0.12 -9.01
C ALA A 154 13.47 -0.42 -10.11
N GLY A 155 14.45 0.34 -10.49
CA GLY A 155 15.43 -0.05 -11.50
C GLY A 155 16.44 -1.06 -10.99
#